data_20116fe890ee69a88916b9906b0f3b2d
#
_entry.id   20116fe890ee69a88916b9906b0f3b2d
#
_cell.length_a   1.000
_cell.length_b   1.000
_cell.length_c   1.000
_cell.angle_alpha   90.00
_cell.angle_beta   90.00
_cell.angle_gamma   90.00
#
_symmetry.space_group_name_H-M   'P 1'
#
loop_
_entity.id
_entity.type
_entity.pdbx_description
1 polymer ?
#
loop_
_entity_poly.entity_id
_entity_poly.type
_entity_poly.pdbx_seq_one_letter_code
_entity_poly.pdbx_strand_id
1 'polypeptide(L)'
;DLRDSHIKELDEGKTESLWVSGKIGHPIIKAFNNVLGDTLAEKGRKKGDEGRLAAAAAGDSAEDKAVVMRLIDEAGFDPVDGGTLEESWRQQPGTPCYCCDYNKEEMEKALQEAVPGKAPGVRDAINDHLMHLAKAPTHEEIIQVNRGAHHKE
;
A
#
# COMPACT_ATOMS: atom_id res chain seq x y z
N ASP A 1 -8.38 5.06 -9.58
CA ASP A 1 -9.66 4.65 -9.06
C ASP A 1 -10.60 4.32 -10.21
N LEU A 2 -11.29 3.18 -10.15
CA LEU A 2 -12.23 2.75 -11.19
C LEU A 2 -13.47 3.64 -11.31
N ARG A 3 -13.65 4.57 -10.40
CA ARG A 3 -14.82 5.46 -10.31
C ARG A 3 -14.59 6.85 -10.83
N ASP A 4 -13.34 7.22 -11.07
CA ASP A 4 -12.97 8.59 -11.39
C ASP A 4 -12.56 8.73 -12.87
N SER A 5 -12.82 9.90 -13.42
CA SER A 5 -12.30 10.27 -14.73
C SER A 5 -10.76 10.35 -14.70
N HIS A 6 -10.14 10.12 -15.84
CA HIS A 6 -8.69 10.26 -15.98
C HIS A 6 -8.17 11.60 -15.48
N ILE A 7 -7.13 11.55 -14.65
CA ILE A 7 -6.42 12.72 -14.15
C ILE A 7 -5.09 12.79 -14.88
N LYS A 8 -4.96 13.76 -15.78
CA LYS A 8 -3.81 13.88 -16.67
C LYS A 8 -2.46 13.81 -15.95
N GLU A 9 -2.31 14.51 -14.83
CA GLU A 9 -1.04 14.53 -14.08
C GLU A 9 -0.68 13.15 -13.51
N LEU A 10 -1.67 12.34 -13.15
CA LEU A 10 -1.45 10.97 -12.65
C LEU A 10 -1.15 10.01 -13.80
N ASP A 11 -1.84 10.15 -14.92
CA ASP A 11 -1.59 9.38 -16.14
C ASP A 11 -0.18 9.65 -16.71
N GLU A 12 0.34 10.86 -16.52
CA GLU A 12 1.71 11.28 -16.85
C GLU A 12 2.76 10.81 -15.81
N GLY A 13 2.35 10.10 -14.76
CA GLY A 13 3.24 9.45 -13.78
C GLY A 13 3.51 10.24 -12.51
N LYS A 14 2.79 11.34 -12.24
CA LYS A 14 2.89 12.04 -10.96
C LYS A 14 2.44 11.15 -9.82
N THR A 15 3.21 11.10 -8.73
CA THR A 15 2.85 10.36 -7.52
C THR A 15 1.52 10.89 -6.96
N GLU A 16 0.54 9.99 -6.75
CA GLU A 16 -0.82 10.35 -6.34
C GLU A 16 -0.85 11.22 -5.08
N SER A 17 -0.08 10.87 -4.05
CA SER A 17 -0.05 11.64 -2.81
C SER A 17 0.56 13.03 -2.97
N LEU A 18 1.51 13.23 -3.89
CA LEU A 18 2.00 14.56 -4.25
C LEU A 18 0.92 15.38 -4.96
N TRP A 19 0.12 14.74 -5.82
CA TRP A 19 -1.01 15.40 -6.46
C TRP A 19 -2.05 15.83 -5.43
N VAL A 20 -2.44 14.94 -4.52
CA VAL A 20 -3.39 15.23 -3.42
C VAL A 20 -2.87 16.39 -2.56
N SER A 21 -1.63 16.32 -2.06
CA SER A 21 -1.01 17.37 -1.27
C SER A 21 -1.03 18.73 -1.98
N GLY A 22 -0.71 18.73 -3.28
CA GLY A 22 -0.77 19.93 -4.10
C GLY A 22 -2.18 20.51 -4.28
N LYS A 23 -3.20 19.65 -4.41
CA LYS A 23 -4.60 20.09 -4.56
C LYS A 23 -5.18 20.67 -3.29
N ILE A 24 -4.86 20.11 -2.13
CA ILE A 24 -5.34 20.62 -0.83
C ILE A 24 -4.46 21.75 -0.28
N GLY A 25 -3.27 21.97 -0.87
CA GLY A 25 -2.31 23.00 -0.41
C GLY A 25 -1.71 22.72 0.96
N HIS A 26 -1.61 21.43 1.35
CA HIS A 26 -1.14 21.02 2.68
C HIS A 26 -0.28 19.76 2.61
N PRO A 27 0.82 19.65 3.40
CA PRO A 27 1.58 18.42 3.56
C PRO A 27 0.68 17.29 4.10
N ILE A 28 0.93 16.08 3.64
CA ILE A 28 0.19 14.89 4.10
C ILE A 28 1.15 13.74 4.43
N ILE A 29 0.66 12.79 5.22
CA ILE A 29 1.30 11.49 5.42
C ILE A 29 0.40 10.43 4.78
N LYS A 30 0.95 9.63 3.86
CA LYS A 30 0.27 8.48 3.27
C LYS A 30 0.47 7.27 4.18
N ALA A 31 -0.62 6.65 4.60
CA ALA A 31 -0.59 5.45 5.44
C ALA A 31 -1.81 4.56 5.21
N PHE A 32 -1.77 3.31 5.68
CA PHE A 32 -2.84 2.31 5.66
C PHE A 32 -3.35 1.88 4.29
N ASN A 33 -3.00 2.52 3.20
CA ASN A 33 -3.50 2.19 1.86
C ASN A 33 -3.00 0.85 1.32
N ASN A 34 -1.94 0.31 1.89
CA ASN A 34 -1.33 -0.97 1.50
C ASN A 34 -1.83 -2.17 2.31
N VAL A 35 -2.84 -1.98 3.16
CA VAL A 35 -3.55 -3.04 3.91
C VAL A 35 -4.99 -3.11 3.43
N LEU A 36 -5.54 -4.32 3.33
CA LEU A 36 -6.96 -4.50 3.05
C LEU A 36 -7.83 -4.04 4.21
N GLY A 37 -9.06 -3.61 3.92
CA GLY A 37 -10.02 -3.17 4.94
C GLY A 37 -10.29 -4.25 6.00
N ASP A 38 -10.48 -5.49 5.59
CA ASP A 38 -10.69 -6.63 6.49
C ASP A 38 -9.44 -6.91 7.35
N THR A 39 -8.24 -6.80 6.76
CA THR A 39 -6.98 -6.90 7.52
C THR A 39 -6.92 -5.83 8.60
N LEU A 40 -7.21 -4.58 8.24
CA LEU A 40 -7.19 -3.46 9.19
C LEU A 40 -8.22 -3.64 10.31
N ALA A 41 -9.40 -4.16 10.00
CA ALA A 41 -10.49 -4.33 10.96
C ALA A 41 -10.27 -5.52 11.93
N GLU A 42 -9.65 -6.61 11.46
CA GLU A 42 -9.72 -7.90 12.17
C GLU A 42 -8.35 -8.49 12.55
N LYS A 43 -7.25 -8.04 11.89
CA LYS A 43 -5.94 -8.70 12.06
C LYS A 43 -4.94 -7.94 12.92
N GLY A 44 -5.35 -6.85 13.57
CA GLY A 44 -4.51 -6.13 14.53
C GLY A 44 -4.08 -7.03 15.69
N ARG A 45 -2.78 -7.01 16.05
CA ARG A 45 -2.18 -7.81 17.14
C ARG A 45 -1.38 -6.92 18.09
N LYS A 46 -1.16 -7.41 19.32
CA LYS A 46 -0.31 -6.73 20.28
C LYS A 46 1.15 -6.74 19.81
N LYS A 47 1.89 -5.73 20.23
CA LYS A 47 3.32 -5.64 19.95
C LYS A 47 4.06 -6.86 20.50
N GLY A 48 4.86 -7.50 19.63
CA GLY A 48 5.62 -8.69 19.95
C GLY A 48 4.87 -10.01 19.76
N ASP A 49 3.58 -9.98 19.39
CA ASP A 49 2.85 -11.20 19.06
C ASP A 49 3.36 -11.78 17.73
N GLU A 50 3.45 -13.11 17.67
CA GLU A 50 3.79 -13.83 16.44
C GLU A 50 2.73 -13.57 15.35
N GLY A 51 3.20 -13.35 14.12
CA GLY A 51 2.32 -13.08 12.97
C GLY A 51 1.69 -11.69 12.98
N ARG A 52 2.24 -10.73 13.74
CA ARG A 52 1.85 -9.33 13.64
C ARG A 52 2.23 -8.79 12.26
N LEU A 53 1.25 -8.19 11.59
CA LEU A 53 1.40 -7.63 10.25
C LEU A 53 1.94 -6.21 10.33
N ALA A 54 2.41 -5.69 9.18
CA ALA A 54 2.97 -4.34 9.08
C ALA A 54 2.14 -3.42 8.19
N ALA A 55 2.21 -2.13 8.47
CA ALA A 55 1.69 -1.08 7.59
C ALA A 55 2.74 0.03 7.40
N ALA A 56 2.84 0.53 6.18
CA ALA A 56 3.81 1.54 5.83
C ALA A 56 3.23 2.96 5.92
N ALA A 57 4.08 3.94 6.30
CA ALA A 57 3.79 5.35 6.27
C ALA A 57 4.87 6.12 5.49
N ALA A 58 4.47 7.00 4.57
CA ALA A 58 5.37 7.86 3.80
C ALA A 58 4.97 9.34 3.92
N GLY A 59 5.97 10.21 4.02
CA GLY A 59 5.77 11.64 4.15
C GLY A 59 7.04 12.38 4.49
N ASP A 60 7.05 13.70 4.28
CA ASP A 60 8.26 14.53 4.37
C ASP A 60 8.51 15.06 5.78
N SER A 61 7.46 15.27 6.59
CA SER A 61 7.59 15.66 7.99
C SER A 61 7.88 14.45 8.86
N ALA A 62 9.07 14.38 9.41
CA ALA A 62 9.48 13.31 10.32
C ALA A 62 8.63 13.29 11.60
N GLU A 63 8.23 14.46 12.10
CA GLU A 63 7.38 14.61 13.30
C GLU A 63 5.97 14.06 13.04
N ASP A 64 5.32 14.49 11.95
CA ASP A 64 3.97 14.03 11.59
C ASP A 64 3.98 12.53 11.24
N LYS A 65 5.00 12.06 10.51
CA LYS A 65 5.17 10.66 10.21
C LYS A 65 5.31 9.81 11.49
N ALA A 66 6.06 10.29 12.49
CA ALA A 66 6.16 9.62 13.78
C ALA A 66 4.82 9.52 14.51
N VAL A 67 3.95 10.53 14.39
CA VAL A 67 2.57 10.46 14.92
C VAL A 67 1.79 9.35 14.24
N VAL A 68 1.82 9.31 12.90
CA VAL A 68 1.09 8.30 12.12
C VAL A 68 1.65 6.90 12.38
N MET A 69 2.96 6.73 12.52
CA MET A 69 3.56 5.43 12.88
C MET A 69 3.13 4.94 14.27
N ARG A 70 2.91 5.85 15.24
CA ARG A 70 2.31 5.46 16.53
C ARG A 70 0.85 4.99 16.36
N LEU A 71 0.06 5.66 15.51
CA LEU A 71 -1.30 5.20 15.21
C LEU A 71 -1.33 3.83 14.56
N ILE A 72 -0.36 3.52 13.69
CA ILE A 72 -0.19 2.18 13.12
C ILE A 72 0.10 1.15 14.22
N ASP A 73 1.01 1.47 15.15
CA ASP A 73 1.34 0.58 16.28
C ASP A 73 0.12 0.36 17.21
N GLU A 74 -0.62 1.42 17.52
CA GLU A 74 -1.86 1.38 18.32
C GLU A 74 -2.99 0.60 17.64
N ALA A 75 -3.07 0.66 16.30
CA ALA A 75 -4.01 -0.14 15.51
C ALA A 75 -3.63 -1.64 15.43
N GLY A 76 -2.48 -2.02 15.99
CA GLY A 76 -2.06 -3.43 16.08
C GLY A 76 -1.16 -3.88 14.93
N PHE A 77 -0.50 -2.97 14.24
CA PHE A 77 0.42 -3.26 13.12
C PHE A 77 1.83 -2.75 13.42
N ASP A 78 2.83 -3.42 12.88
CA ASP A 78 4.20 -2.90 12.96
C ASP A 78 4.38 -1.74 11.98
N PRO A 79 4.79 -0.54 12.47
CA PRO A 79 5.00 0.59 11.59
C PRO A 79 6.29 0.42 10.78
N VAL A 80 6.21 0.70 9.47
CA VAL A 80 7.34 0.73 8.55
C VAL A 80 7.47 2.10 7.92
N ASP A 81 8.68 2.65 7.91
CA ASP A 81 8.96 3.90 7.21
C ASP A 81 9.01 3.66 5.70
N GLY A 82 8.03 4.19 4.98
CA GLY A 82 7.90 4.11 3.52
C GLY A 82 8.63 5.24 2.77
N GLY A 83 9.45 6.03 3.47
CA GLY A 83 10.22 7.12 2.87
C GLY A 83 9.50 8.46 2.82
N THR A 84 9.87 9.27 1.84
CA THR A 84 9.28 10.61 1.57
C THR A 84 7.90 10.49 0.90
N LEU A 85 7.19 11.62 0.78
CA LEU A 85 5.94 11.64 0.03
C LEU A 85 6.16 11.37 -1.46
N GLU A 86 7.29 11.79 -2.02
CA GLU A 86 7.70 11.48 -3.39
C GLU A 86 7.88 9.97 -3.60
N GLU A 87 8.44 9.26 -2.61
CA GLU A 87 8.62 7.80 -2.66
C GLU A 87 7.35 6.98 -2.39
N SER A 88 6.26 7.65 -2.00
CA SER A 88 4.99 6.98 -1.64
C SER A 88 4.34 6.18 -2.78
N TRP A 89 4.83 6.34 -4.03
CA TRP A 89 4.44 5.48 -5.15
C TRP A 89 4.76 4.00 -4.90
N ARG A 90 5.75 3.69 -4.04
CA ARG A 90 6.11 2.32 -3.65
C ARG A 90 4.98 1.59 -2.91
N GLN A 91 3.96 2.32 -2.44
CA GLN A 91 2.82 1.79 -1.70
C GLN A 91 1.52 1.78 -2.53
N GLN A 92 1.58 2.14 -3.82
CA GLN A 92 0.38 2.22 -4.67
C GLN A 92 -0.09 0.84 -5.15
N PRO A 93 -1.35 0.71 -5.61
CA PRO A 93 -1.86 -0.54 -6.19
C PRO A 93 -0.95 -1.09 -7.29
N GLY A 94 -0.66 -2.39 -7.23
CA GLY A 94 0.22 -3.07 -8.17
C GLY A 94 1.71 -3.02 -7.80
N THR A 95 2.07 -2.50 -6.62
CA THR A 95 3.44 -2.62 -6.08
C THR A 95 3.58 -3.85 -5.17
N PRO A 96 4.81 -4.36 -4.94
CA PRO A 96 5.04 -5.58 -4.15
C PRO A 96 4.50 -5.55 -2.73
N CYS A 97 4.35 -4.37 -2.10
CA CYS A 97 3.85 -4.24 -0.74
C CYS A 97 2.32 -4.04 -0.64
N TYR A 98 1.62 -3.92 -1.78
CA TYR A 98 0.21 -3.56 -1.77
C TYR A 98 -0.70 -4.76 -1.52
N CYS A 99 -1.47 -4.71 -0.43
CA CYS A 99 -2.45 -5.74 -0.06
C CYS A 99 -1.89 -7.16 0.01
N CYS A 100 -0.74 -7.33 0.66
CA CYS A 100 -0.02 -8.61 0.77
C CYS A 100 0.03 -9.20 2.20
N ASP A 101 -0.49 -8.52 3.22
CA ASP A 101 -0.46 -8.97 4.62
C ASP A 101 0.94 -9.47 5.03
N TYR A 102 1.93 -8.61 4.89
CA TYR A 102 3.31 -8.89 5.24
C TYR A 102 3.64 -8.52 6.68
N ASN A 103 4.59 -9.24 7.30
CA ASN A 103 5.26 -8.80 8.51
C ASN A 103 6.22 -7.64 8.19
N LYS A 104 6.89 -7.11 9.23
CA LYS A 104 7.76 -5.93 9.08
C LYS A 104 8.90 -6.14 8.09
N GLU A 105 9.62 -7.26 8.18
CA GLU A 105 10.77 -7.56 7.32
C GLU A 105 10.34 -7.74 5.85
N GLU A 106 9.25 -8.46 5.63
CA GLU A 106 8.67 -8.64 4.29
C GLU A 106 8.20 -7.31 3.69
N MET A 107 7.58 -6.45 4.50
CA MET A 107 7.12 -5.13 4.07
C MET A 107 8.29 -4.22 3.68
N GLU A 108 9.35 -4.17 4.49
CA GLU A 108 10.56 -3.40 4.18
C GLU A 108 11.21 -3.88 2.88
N LYS A 109 11.31 -5.20 2.68
CA LYS A 109 11.82 -5.80 1.45
C LYS A 109 10.94 -5.45 0.24
N ALA A 110 9.62 -5.61 0.37
CA ALA A 110 8.67 -5.34 -0.70
C ALA A 110 8.69 -3.86 -1.15
N LEU A 111 8.86 -2.92 -0.22
CA LEU A 111 9.06 -1.50 -0.54
C LEU A 111 10.35 -1.26 -1.36
N GLN A 112 11.44 -1.98 -1.04
CA GLN A 112 12.71 -1.87 -1.76
C GLN A 112 12.63 -2.50 -3.17
N GLU A 113 11.87 -3.57 -3.34
CA GLU A 113 11.71 -4.29 -4.60
C GLU A 113 10.78 -3.58 -5.60
N ALA A 114 10.08 -2.54 -5.18
CA ALA A 114 9.20 -1.77 -6.05
C ALA A 114 10.00 -1.09 -7.19
N VAL A 115 9.54 -1.27 -8.42
CA VAL A 115 10.18 -0.72 -9.63
C VAL A 115 9.31 0.40 -10.22
N PRO A 116 9.87 1.61 -10.44
CA PRO A 116 9.12 2.71 -11.02
C PRO A 116 8.46 2.34 -12.35
N GLY A 117 7.21 2.75 -12.54
CA GLY A 117 6.46 2.56 -13.78
C GLY A 117 5.86 1.17 -13.99
N LYS A 118 6.20 0.15 -13.18
CA LYS A 118 5.62 -1.20 -13.33
C LYS A 118 4.23 -1.36 -12.72
N ALA A 119 3.94 -0.62 -11.66
CA ALA A 119 2.71 -0.79 -10.87
C ALA A 119 1.40 -0.69 -11.68
N PRO A 120 1.22 0.24 -12.64
CA PRO A 120 -0.03 0.30 -13.40
C PRO A 120 -0.34 -0.99 -14.16
N GLY A 121 0.63 -1.55 -14.88
CA GLY A 121 0.41 -2.80 -15.63
C GLY A 121 0.15 -4.01 -14.74
N VAL A 122 0.83 -4.09 -13.58
CA VAL A 122 0.58 -5.15 -12.59
C VAL A 122 -0.81 -5.00 -11.98
N ARG A 123 -1.20 -3.80 -11.57
CA ARG A 123 -2.54 -3.49 -11.06
C ARG A 123 -3.62 -3.90 -12.05
N ASP A 124 -3.47 -3.53 -13.31
CA ASP A 124 -4.46 -3.82 -14.34
C ASP A 124 -4.59 -5.33 -14.58
N ALA A 125 -3.49 -6.08 -14.57
CA ALA A 125 -3.50 -7.54 -14.65
C ALA A 125 -4.16 -8.21 -13.44
N ILE A 126 -3.92 -7.70 -12.22
CA ILE A 126 -4.58 -8.18 -11.00
C ILE A 126 -6.09 -7.91 -11.08
N ASN A 127 -6.48 -6.69 -11.44
CA ASN A 127 -7.89 -6.33 -11.57
C ASN A 127 -8.60 -7.18 -12.62
N ASP A 128 -7.99 -7.37 -13.78
CA ASP A 128 -8.54 -8.23 -14.84
C ASP A 128 -8.75 -9.66 -14.33
N HIS A 129 -7.77 -10.24 -13.66
CA HIS A 129 -7.88 -11.56 -13.05
C HIS A 129 -9.04 -11.63 -12.05
N LEU A 130 -9.12 -10.70 -11.10
CA LEU A 130 -10.15 -10.69 -10.06
C LEU A 130 -11.56 -10.47 -10.62
N MET A 131 -11.71 -9.65 -11.67
CA MET A 131 -13.00 -9.39 -12.33
C MET A 131 -13.54 -10.59 -13.11
N HIS A 132 -12.68 -11.52 -13.55
CA HIS A 132 -13.07 -12.72 -14.27
C HIS A 132 -13.31 -13.95 -13.36
N LEU A 133 -13.23 -13.80 -12.04
CA LEU A 133 -13.58 -14.87 -11.12
C LEU A 133 -15.10 -15.14 -11.16
N ALA A 134 -15.49 -16.41 -11.09
CA ALA A 134 -16.89 -16.83 -11.12
C ALA A 134 -17.70 -16.37 -9.88
N LYS A 135 -17.02 -15.96 -8.82
CA LYS A 135 -17.58 -15.42 -7.57
C LYS A 135 -16.68 -14.31 -7.03
N ALA A 136 -17.21 -13.50 -6.14
CA ALA A 136 -16.41 -12.51 -5.42
C ALA A 136 -15.23 -13.19 -4.72
N PRO A 137 -13.99 -12.65 -4.85
CA PRO A 137 -12.81 -13.22 -4.20
C PRO A 137 -12.91 -13.12 -2.69
N THR A 138 -12.41 -14.11 -2.01
CA THR A 138 -12.19 -14.06 -0.56
C THR A 138 -10.99 -13.17 -0.24
N HIS A 139 -10.89 -12.74 1.03
CA HIS A 139 -9.73 -11.99 1.51
C HIS A 139 -8.40 -12.69 1.18
N GLU A 140 -8.30 -14.00 1.47
CA GLU A 140 -7.09 -14.77 1.22
C GLU A 140 -6.76 -14.87 -0.28
N GLU A 141 -7.76 -15.04 -1.14
CA GLU A 141 -7.57 -15.06 -2.60
C GLU A 141 -6.99 -13.71 -3.10
N ILE A 142 -7.46 -12.58 -2.56
CA ILE A 142 -6.91 -11.25 -2.90
C ILE A 142 -5.43 -11.16 -2.48
N ILE A 143 -5.08 -11.58 -1.26
CA ILE A 143 -3.69 -11.58 -0.78
C ILE A 143 -2.80 -12.44 -1.69
N GLN A 144 -3.23 -13.67 -2.02
CA GLN A 144 -2.46 -14.59 -2.85
C GLN A 144 -2.26 -14.06 -4.28
N VAL A 145 -3.27 -13.43 -4.86
CA VAL A 145 -3.16 -12.82 -6.20
C VAL A 145 -2.15 -11.67 -6.19
N ASN A 146 -2.19 -10.79 -5.18
CA ASN A 146 -1.23 -9.70 -5.04
C ASN A 146 0.19 -10.21 -4.85
N ARG A 147 0.41 -11.16 -3.93
CA ARG A 147 1.74 -11.79 -3.72
C ARG A 147 2.25 -12.47 -4.99
N GLY A 148 1.41 -13.26 -5.65
CA GLY A 148 1.78 -14.01 -6.86
C GLY A 148 2.12 -13.13 -8.07
N ALA A 149 1.63 -11.92 -8.13
CA ALA A 149 1.90 -10.99 -9.23
C ALA A 149 3.37 -10.54 -9.29
N HIS A 150 4.12 -10.65 -8.18
CA HIS A 150 5.50 -10.20 -8.04
C HIS A 150 6.53 -11.33 -7.96
N HIS A 151 6.09 -12.59 -7.88
CA HIS A 151 6.95 -13.77 -7.77
C HIS A 151 7.01 -14.60 -9.07
N LYS A 152 6.62 -14.04 -10.22
CA LYS A 152 6.85 -14.70 -11.50
C LYS A 152 8.30 -14.48 -11.93
N GLU A 153 9.10 -15.55 -11.78
CA GLU A 153 10.40 -15.69 -12.44
C GLU A 153 10.30 -15.54 -13.95
#